data_043a36a5c5425e4896ca39af42336f09
#
_entry.id   043a36a5c5425e4896ca39af42336f09
#
_cell.length_a   1.000
_cell.length_b   1.000
_cell.length_c   1.000
_cell.angle_alpha   90.00
_cell.angle_beta   90.00
_cell.angle_gamma   90.00
#
_symmetry.space_group_name_H-M   'P 1'
#
loop_
_entity.id
_entity.type
_entity.pdbx_description
1 polymer ?
#
loop_
_entity_poly.entity_id
_entity_poly.type
_entity_poly.pdbx_seq_one_letter_code
_entity_poly.pdbx_strand_id
1 'polypeptide(L)'
;LSPTSHLCTMPLAVLLEDLAGIYLPLWLGKRIELCPLSELGLGNLQRPDPQQFLRRLAASQADSLILLPATLGWLVAGVSAGVLSASRWQLLAVGGGKCSLQILQQAKALGLPVYEGYGLSEVGSVVALNAPSAHKAGSVGKPLDHIEVRLAADGEVLLRGNAMLGYLGQTEPACEWLATGDLGEWDEEGFLHISGRKKSTIVTAFGRNVSPEWIEAELLALPGVLQAFVYGDEEQGGRALLFAPSLQASGQADTLLLTANARLPAYARLG
;
A
#
# COMPACT_ATOMS: atom_id res chain seq x y z
N LEU A 1 11.81 -0.54 -17.89
CA LEU A 1 12.50 -0.41 -16.61
C LEU A 1 13.66 -1.38 -16.56
N SER A 2 14.81 -0.92 -16.11
CA SER A 2 16.00 -1.76 -15.99
C SER A 2 16.77 -1.40 -14.72
N PRO A 3 16.16 -1.61 -13.53
CA PRO A 3 16.88 -1.35 -12.28
C PRO A 3 18.16 -2.17 -12.23
N THR A 4 19.21 -1.59 -11.66
CA THR A 4 20.53 -2.20 -11.52
C THR A 4 20.75 -2.75 -10.12
N SER A 5 20.06 -2.21 -9.15
CA SER A 5 20.16 -2.61 -7.75
C SER A 5 18.88 -2.39 -6.97
N HIS A 6 18.64 -3.30 -6.02
CA HIS A 6 17.48 -3.28 -5.14
C HIS A 6 17.91 -3.16 -3.68
N LEU A 7 17.26 -2.28 -2.90
CA LEU A 7 17.39 -2.25 -1.46
C LEU A 7 16.15 -2.87 -0.82
N CYS A 8 16.34 -3.92 -0.04
CA CYS A 8 15.25 -4.53 0.73
C CYS A 8 14.83 -3.63 1.87
N THR A 9 13.54 -3.24 1.88
CA THR A 9 12.97 -2.34 2.88
C THR A 9 11.95 -3.00 3.81
N MET A 10 11.60 -4.26 3.54
CA MET A 10 10.71 -5.07 4.37
C MET A 10 11.45 -6.28 4.97
N PRO A 11 10.88 -6.92 6.00
CA PRO A 11 11.42 -8.19 6.49
C PRO A 11 11.49 -9.23 5.37
N LEU A 12 12.59 -9.99 5.27
CA LEU A 12 12.74 -11.04 4.26
C LEU A 12 11.74 -12.18 4.42
N ALA A 13 11.09 -12.31 5.58
CA ALA A 13 9.98 -13.25 5.77
C ALA A 13 8.68 -12.80 5.07
N VAL A 14 8.61 -11.57 4.58
CA VAL A 14 7.49 -11.09 3.76
C VAL A 14 7.67 -11.60 2.34
N LEU A 15 6.75 -12.44 1.87
CA LEU A 15 6.85 -13.11 0.58
C LEU A 15 7.09 -12.17 -0.59
N LEU A 16 6.49 -10.98 -0.57
CA LEU A 16 6.70 -9.96 -1.60
C LEU A 16 8.15 -9.51 -1.69
N GLU A 17 8.80 -9.22 -0.55
CA GLU A 17 10.21 -8.82 -0.51
C GLU A 17 11.13 -9.97 -0.89
N ASP A 18 10.82 -11.19 -0.43
CA ASP A 18 11.61 -12.38 -0.73
C ASP A 18 11.62 -12.66 -2.24
N LEU A 19 10.43 -12.69 -2.88
CA LEU A 19 10.32 -12.96 -4.30
C LEU A 19 10.83 -11.80 -5.18
N ALA A 20 10.35 -10.60 -4.94
CA ALA A 20 10.61 -9.46 -5.84
C ALA A 20 11.87 -8.67 -5.46
N GLY A 21 12.32 -8.73 -4.19
CA GLY A 21 13.52 -8.06 -3.71
C GLY A 21 14.77 -8.94 -3.66
N ILE A 22 14.61 -10.28 -3.61
CA ILE A 22 15.74 -11.23 -3.56
C ILE A 22 15.78 -12.11 -4.81
N TYR A 23 14.78 -12.99 -5.01
CA TYR A 23 14.86 -14.01 -6.08
C TYR A 23 14.87 -13.38 -7.47
N LEU A 24 14.00 -12.39 -7.73
CA LEU A 24 13.96 -11.75 -9.03
C LEU A 24 15.24 -10.96 -9.36
N PRO A 25 15.81 -10.12 -8.48
CA PRO A 25 17.10 -9.48 -8.73
C PRO A 25 18.24 -10.48 -8.93
N LEU A 26 18.30 -11.57 -8.14
CA LEU A 26 19.29 -12.63 -8.33
C LEU A 26 19.17 -13.28 -9.71
N TRP A 27 17.95 -13.64 -10.11
CA TRP A 27 17.70 -14.20 -11.43
C TRP A 27 18.19 -13.28 -12.56
N LEU A 28 17.96 -11.97 -12.39
CA LEU A 28 18.34 -10.97 -13.37
C LEU A 28 19.80 -10.52 -13.26
N GLY A 29 20.61 -11.10 -12.35
CA GLY A 29 22.00 -10.71 -12.12
C GLY A 29 22.16 -9.28 -11.60
N LYS A 30 21.21 -8.79 -10.80
CA LYS A 30 21.20 -7.46 -10.21
C LYS A 30 21.78 -7.44 -8.81
N ARG A 31 22.27 -6.29 -8.39
CA ARG A 31 22.76 -6.10 -7.01
C ARG A 31 21.60 -6.01 -6.03
N ILE A 32 21.77 -6.64 -4.87
CA ILE A 32 20.85 -6.54 -3.74
C ILE A 32 21.60 -5.88 -2.58
N GLU A 33 20.96 -4.88 -1.97
CA GLU A 33 21.41 -4.27 -0.74
C GLU A 33 20.53 -4.75 0.41
N LEU A 34 21.15 -5.33 1.44
CA LEU A 34 20.47 -5.76 2.66
C LEU A 34 20.97 -4.93 3.82
N CYS A 35 20.06 -4.57 4.71
CA CYS A 35 20.41 -3.98 5.98
C CYS A 35 19.36 -4.36 7.06
N PRO A 36 19.73 -4.32 8.34
CA PRO A 36 18.76 -4.50 9.41
C PRO A 36 17.65 -3.45 9.34
N LEU A 37 16.43 -3.84 9.66
CA LEU A 37 15.28 -2.91 9.70
C LEU A 37 15.51 -1.74 10.68
N SER A 38 16.31 -1.95 11.73
CA SER A 38 16.71 -0.89 12.65
C SER A 38 17.50 0.23 11.96
N GLU A 39 18.33 -0.08 10.96
CA GLU A 39 19.04 0.91 10.18
C GLU A 39 18.12 1.69 9.22
N LEU A 40 16.98 1.09 8.85
CA LEU A 40 15.92 1.75 8.09
C LEU A 40 14.96 2.58 8.96
N GLY A 41 15.17 2.64 10.28
CA GLY A 41 14.20 3.28 11.18
C GLY A 41 12.91 2.47 11.36
N LEU A 42 12.91 1.20 10.95
CA LEU A 42 11.77 0.28 10.98
C LEU A 42 11.95 -0.84 12.02
N GLY A 43 12.97 -0.77 12.87
CA GLY A 43 13.22 -1.76 13.91
C GLY A 43 12.15 -1.78 15.00
N ASN A 44 11.42 -0.70 15.20
CA ASN A 44 10.24 -0.63 16.03
C ASN A 44 9.08 -0.07 15.21
N LEU A 45 8.19 -0.96 14.75
CA LEU A 45 7.04 -0.57 13.93
C LEU A 45 5.99 0.28 14.67
N GLN A 46 6.02 0.30 16.00
CA GLN A 46 5.17 1.18 16.82
C GLN A 46 5.71 2.62 16.86
N ARG A 47 6.99 2.81 16.61
CA ARG A 47 7.68 4.11 16.58
C ARG A 47 8.68 4.16 15.43
N PRO A 48 8.20 4.17 14.19
CA PRO A 48 9.07 4.25 13.03
C PRO A 48 9.77 5.63 12.97
N ASP A 49 10.98 5.66 12.41
CA ASP A 49 11.76 6.89 12.21
C ASP A 49 11.89 7.23 10.72
N PRO A 50 11.02 8.10 10.18
CA PRO A 50 11.09 8.52 8.78
C PRO A 50 12.40 9.20 8.40
N GLN A 51 13.05 9.93 9.33
CA GLN A 51 14.30 10.61 9.05
C GLN A 51 15.45 9.61 8.89
N GLN A 52 15.46 8.58 9.74
CA GLN A 52 16.43 7.50 9.60
C GLN A 52 16.23 6.73 8.30
N PHE A 53 14.98 6.47 7.92
CA PHE A 53 14.64 5.87 6.62
C PHE A 53 15.24 6.68 5.47
N LEU A 54 15.00 7.99 5.42
CA LEU A 54 15.53 8.87 4.37
C LEU A 54 17.06 8.93 4.37
N ARG A 55 17.71 8.98 5.55
CA ARG A 55 19.18 8.93 5.66
C ARG A 55 19.74 7.62 5.09
N ARG A 56 19.10 6.48 5.39
CA ARG A 56 19.53 5.18 4.85
C ARG A 56 19.34 5.11 3.34
N LEU A 57 18.24 5.62 2.82
CA LEU A 57 18.03 5.75 1.38
C LEU A 57 19.09 6.64 0.72
N ALA A 58 19.43 7.78 1.32
CA ALA A 58 20.46 8.68 0.80
C ALA A 58 21.85 8.03 0.73
N ALA A 59 22.16 7.16 1.69
CA ALA A 59 23.42 6.41 1.73
C ALA A 59 23.46 5.19 0.79
N SER A 60 22.31 4.71 0.31
CA SER A 60 22.18 3.56 -0.61
C SER A 60 22.50 3.97 -2.04
N GLN A 61 22.93 3.02 -2.86
CA GLN A 61 23.05 3.15 -4.32
C GLN A 61 21.93 2.45 -5.09
N ALA A 62 20.97 1.88 -4.39
CA ALA A 62 19.85 1.20 -5.01
C ALA A 62 18.96 2.16 -5.82
N ASP A 63 18.45 1.68 -6.92
CA ASP A 63 17.56 2.40 -7.83
C ASP A 63 16.16 1.76 -7.92
N SER A 64 15.93 0.71 -7.12
CA SER A 64 14.60 0.10 -6.97
C SER A 64 14.29 -0.22 -5.51
N LEU A 65 13.01 -0.11 -5.15
CA LEU A 65 12.45 -0.41 -3.83
C LEU A 65 11.09 -1.07 -3.97
N ILE A 66 10.73 -1.88 -2.95
CA ILE A 66 9.35 -2.25 -2.67
C ILE A 66 8.94 -1.48 -1.40
N LEU A 67 7.83 -0.77 -1.46
CA LEU A 67 7.40 0.17 -0.45
C LEU A 67 6.00 -0.18 0.06
N LEU A 68 5.76 0.10 1.33
CA LEU A 68 4.42 0.24 1.88
C LEU A 68 3.91 1.67 1.62
N PRO A 69 2.60 1.93 1.64
CA PRO A 69 2.06 3.28 1.44
C PRO A 69 2.68 4.34 2.35
N ALA A 70 2.92 4.01 3.62
CA ALA A 70 3.56 4.93 4.58
C ALA A 70 4.99 5.27 4.18
N THR A 71 5.81 4.29 3.82
CA THR A 71 7.21 4.52 3.42
C THR A 71 7.31 5.22 2.07
N LEU A 72 6.34 5.02 1.16
CA LEU A 72 6.21 5.84 -0.04
C LEU A 72 5.95 7.31 0.31
N GLY A 73 5.06 7.58 1.27
CA GLY A 73 4.79 8.94 1.76
C GLY A 73 6.06 9.63 2.28
N TRP A 74 6.89 8.91 3.02
CA TRP A 74 8.18 9.45 3.51
C TRP A 74 9.16 9.73 2.38
N LEU A 75 9.26 8.82 1.39
CA LEU A 75 10.09 9.03 0.21
C LEU A 75 9.64 10.27 -0.57
N VAL A 76 8.35 10.42 -0.83
CA VAL A 76 7.76 11.58 -1.52
C VAL A 76 8.09 12.88 -0.77
N ALA A 77 7.90 12.90 0.56
CA ALA A 77 8.27 14.05 1.39
C ALA A 77 9.78 14.36 1.33
N GLY A 78 10.63 13.33 1.37
CA GLY A 78 12.08 13.49 1.27
C GLY A 78 12.55 14.03 -0.08
N VAL A 79 11.92 13.60 -1.18
CA VAL A 79 12.19 14.14 -2.52
C VAL A 79 11.68 15.58 -2.63
N SER A 80 10.47 15.86 -2.15
CA SER A 80 9.90 17.23 -2.13
C SER A 80 10.78 18.21 -1.34
N ALA A 81 11.40 17.76 -0.26
CA ALA A 81 12.31 18.54 0.56
C ALA A 81 13.75 18.64 0.00
N GLY A 82 14.03 18.00 -1.14
CA GLY A 82 15.36 17.99 -1.75
C GLY A 82 16.40 17.11 -1.03
N VAL A 83 15.97 16.26 -0.09
CA VAL A 83 16.84 15.31 0.63
C VAL A 83 17.27 14.15 -0.28
N LEU A 84 16.39 13.75 -1.20
CA LEU A 84 16.62 12.68 -2.17
C LEU A 84 16.34 13.18 -3.59
N SER A 85 17.07 12.66 -4.59
CA SER A 85 16.79 12.94 -5.99
C SER A 85 15.75 11.98 -6.55
N ALA A 86 14.76 12.51 -7.29
CA ALA A 86 13.78 11.70 -7.99
C ALA A 86 14.40 10.90 -9.16
N SER A 87 15.40 11.48 -9.86
CA SER A 87 16.03 10.89 -11.05
C SER A 87 16.81 9.61 -10.81
N ARG A 88 17.10 9.29 -9.55
CA ARG A 88 17.80 8.06 -9.17
C ARG A 88 16.94 6.81 -9.39
N TRP A 89 15.63 6.93 -9.17
CA TRP A 89 14.74 5.78 -9.10
C TRP A 89 14.35 5.27 -10.48
N GLN A 90 14.45 3.95 -10.67
CA GLN A 90 14.02 3.24 -11.86
C GLN A 90 12.72 2.45 -11.63
N LEU A 91 12.50 1.98 -10.41
CA LEU A 91 11.32 1.19 -10.03
C LEU A 91 11.00 1.41 -8.55
N LEU A 92 9.81 1.88 -8.28
CA LEU A 92 9.23 1.97 -6.94
C LEU A 92 7.91 1.19 -6.94
N ALA A 93 7.94 -0.07 -6.54
CA ALA A 93 6.71 -0.85 -6.37
C ALA A 93 6.07 -0.49 -5.03
N VAL A 94 4.75 -0.31 -4.99
CA VAL A 94 4.01 -0.08 -3.75
C VAL A 94 2.85 -1.05 -3.62
N GLY A 95 2.72 -1.66 -2.45
CA GLY A 95 1.68 -2.64 -2.16
C GLY A 95 1.52 -2.87 -0.66
N GLY A 96 0.76 -3.91 -0.30
CA GLY A 96 0.53 -4.28 1.09
C GLY A 96 -0.47 -3.40 1.83
N GLY A 97 -1.10 -2.45 1.15
CA GLY A 97 -2.16 -1.59 1.70
C GLY A 97 -2.67 -0.58 0.68
N LYS A 98 -3.77 0.09 1.01
CA LYS A 98 -4.34 1.15 0.17
C LYS A 98 -3.40 2.37 0.16
N CYS A 99 -3.08 2.87 -1.02
CA CYS A 99 -2.30 4.09 -1.18
C CYS A 99 -3.22 5.30 -1.41
N SER A 100 -2.92 6.43 -0.76
CA SER A 100 -3.65 7.68 -1.03
C SER A 100 -3.40 8.16 -2.44
N LEU A 101 -4.47 8.50 -3.16
CA LEU A 101 -4.37 9.07 -4.50
C LEU A 101 -3.52 10.36 -4.50
N GLN A 102 -3.58 11.15 -3.43
CA GLN A 102 -2.78 12.36 -3.29
C GLN A 102 -1.27 12.05 -3.28
N ILE A 103 -0.83 11.03 -2.53
CA ILE A 103 0.59 10.62 -2.49
C ILE A 103 1.05 10.15 -3.88
N LEU A 104 0.21 9.39 -4.59
CA LEU A 104 0.51 8.93 -5.94
C LEU A 104 0.61 10.09 -6.94
N GLN A 105 -0.28 11.08 -6.84
CA GLN A 105 -0.24 12.29 -7.67
C GLN A 105 1.01 13.13 -7.38
N GLN A 106 1.38 13.29 -6.10
CA GLN A 106 2.61 13.97 -5.71
C GLN A 106 3.85 13.22 -6.23
N ALA A 107 3.90 11.90 -6.08
CA ALA A 107 4.97 11.07 -6.63
C ALA A 107 5.12 11.25 -8.14
N LYS A 108 4.00 11.23 -8.87
CA LYS A 108 3.98 11.48 -10.32
C LYS A 108 4.47 12.89 -10.68
N ALA A 109 4.02 13.91 -9.95
CA ALA A 109 4.47 15.30 -10.17
C ALA A 109 5.98 15.48 -9.94
N LEU A 110 6.57 14.68 -9.04
CA LEU A 110 8.02 14.63 -8.78
C LEU A 110 8.79 13.76 -9.78
N GLY A 111 8.11 13.10 -10.71
CA GLY A 111 8.75 12.19 -11.68
C GLY A 111 9.18 10.85 -11.10
N LEU A 112 8.62 10.44 -9.97
CA LEU A 112 8.90 9.14 -9.36
C LEU A 112 8.18 8.01 -10.12
N PRO A 113 8.88 6.91 -10.49
CA PRO A 113 8.32 5.77 -11.21
C PRO A 113 7.63 4.80 -10.24
N VAL A 114 6.49 5.22 -9.70
CA VAL A 114 5.71 4.44 -8.71
C VAL A 114 4.69 3.56 -9.42
N TYR A 115 4.66 2.28 -9.05
CA TYR A 115 3.74 1.26 -9.58
C TYR A 115 3.02 0.56 -8.43
N GLU A 116 1.70 0.78 -8.35
CA GLU A 116 0.87 0.09 -7.37
C GLU A 116 0.61 -1.34 -7.80
N GLY A 117 0.61 -2.24 -6.83
CA GLY A 117 0.26 -3.64 -7.00
C GLY A 117 -0.67 -4.14 -5.91
N TYR A 118 -1.34 -5.24 -6.22
CA TYR A 118 -2.20 -5.99 -5.32
C TYR A 118 -1.77 -7.44 -5.28
N GLY A 119 -1.83 -8.02 -4.12
CA GLY A 119 -1.55 -9.43 -3.95
C GLY A 119 -1.76 -9.91 -2.53
N LEU A 120 -1.66 -11.21 -2.38
CA LEU A 120 -1.79 -11.91 -1.10
C LEU A 120 -0.90 -13.16 -1.12
N SER A 121 -0.47 -13.60 0.07
CA SER A 121 0.41 -14.75 0.24
C SER A 121 -0.18 -16.04 -0.33
N GLU A 122 -1.51 -16.14 -0.30
CA GLU A 122 -2.29 -17.30 -0.75
C GLU A 122 -2.16 -17.60 -2.25
N VAL A 123 -1.68 -16.64 -3.06
CA VAL A 123 -1.52 -16.81 -4.52
C VAL A 123 -0.12 -16.47 -5.03
N GLY A 124 0.90 -16.56 -4.17
CA GLY A 124 2.28 -16.32 -4.57
C GLY A 124 2.66 -14.85 -4.69
N SER A 125 2.07 -14.02 -3.84
CA SER A 125 2.35 -12.60 -3.56
C SER A 125 1.66 -11.60 -4.49
N VAL A 126 1.91 -11.58 -5.81
CA VAL A 126 1.40 -10.53 -6.71
C VAL A 126 0.29 -11.09 -7.61
N VAL A 127 -0.85 -10.43 -7.60
CA VAL A 127 -2.03 -10.73 -8.43
C VAL A 127 -2.14 -9.76 -9.61
N ALA A 128 -2.03 -8.46 -9.32
CA ALA A 128 -2.14 -7.40 -10.30
C ALA A 128 -1.08 -6.34 -10.04
N LEU A 129 -0.61 -5.71 -11.11
CA LEU A 129 0.45 -4.71 -11.04
C LEU A 129 0.28 -3.64 -12.12
N ASN A 130 0.49 -2.38 -11.74
CA ASN A 130 0.74 -1.32 -12.71
C ASN A 130 2.12 -1.52 -13.36
N ALA A 131 2.21 -1.23 -14.64
CA ALA A 131 3.45 -1.35 -15.43
C ALA A 131 3.62 -0.12 -16.33
N PRO A 132 4.82 0.16 -16.86
CA PRO A 132 5.03 1.31 -17.76
C PRO A 132 4.11 1.32 -18.99
N SER A 133 3.74 0.13 -19.48
CA SER A 133 2.85 -0.05 -20.63
C SER A 133 1.36 0.02 -20.29
N ALA A 134 1.01 -0.11 -18.99
CA ALA A 134 -0.38 -0.11 -18.50
C ALA A 134 -0.41 0.44 -17.07
N HIS A 135 -0.59 1.74 -16.93
CA HIS A 135 -0.50 2.44 -15.64
C HIS A 135 -1.69 3.36 -15.41
N LYS A 136 -2.34 3.18 -14.27
CA LYS A 136 -3.43 4.04 -13.81
C LYS A 136 -3.34 4.23 -12.29
N ALA A 137 -2.99 5.43 -11.86
CA ALA A 137 -2.88 5.76 -10.45
C ALA A 137 -4.21 5.55 -9.70
N GLY A 138 -4.16 4.92 -8.53
CA GLY A 138 -5.33 4.56 -7.73
C GLY A 138 -5.98 3.23 -8.12
N SER A 139 -5.53 2.60 -9.23
CA SER A 139 -5.78 1.19 -9.52
C SER A 139 -4.61 0.34 -9.05
N VAL A 140 -4.83 -0.94 -8.86
CA VAL A 140 -3.77 -1.91 -8.57
C VAL A 140 -3.17 -2.51 -9.85
N GLY A 141 -3.49 -1.94 -11.01
CA GLY A 141 -2.99 -2.39 -12.30
C GLY A 141 -3.87 -3.46 -12.95
N LYS A 142 -3.26 -4.23 -13.85
CA LYS A 142 -3.90 -5.37 -14.51
C LYS A 142 -3.40 -6.68 -13.93
N PRO A 143 -4.23 -7.75 -13.92
CA PRO A 143 -3.79 -9.07 -13.49
C PRO A 143 -2.57 -9.55 -14.27
N LEU A 144 -1.72 -10.32 -13.57
CA LEU A 144 -0.61 -11.01 -14.23
C LEU A 144 -1.15 -12.20 -15.05
N ASP A 145 -0.48 -12.54 -16.14
CA ASP A 145 -0.93 -13.52 -17.13
C ASP A 145 -1.26 -14.93 -16.58
N HIS A 146 -0.68 -15.28 -15.43
CA HIS A 146 -0.87 -16.58 -14.78
C HIS A 146 -1.96 -16.59 -13.71
N ILE A 147 -2.64 -15.47 -13.49
CA ILE A 147 -3.72 -15.31 -12.51
C ILE A 147 -5.01 -14.90 -13.22
N GLU A 148 -6.06 -15.62 -12.98
CA GLU A 148 -7.41 -15.23 -13.40
C GLU A 148 -8.12 -14.53 -12.24
N VAL A 149 -8.75 -13.41 -12.56
CA VAL A 149 -9.48 -12.57 -11.60
C VAL A 149 -10.92 -12.42 -12.07
N ARG A 150 -11.87 -12.65 -11.18
CA ARG A 150 -13.27 -12.28 -11.40
C ARG A 150 -13.87 -11.65 -10.14
N LEU A 151 -14.97 -10.95 -10.29
CA LEU A 151 -15.74 -10.40 -9.17
C LEU A 151 -16.99 -11.25 -8.96
N ALA A 152 -17.27 -11.56 -7.68
CA ALA A 152 -18.54 -12.13 -7.27
C ALA A 152 -19.68 -11.11 -7.37
N ALA A 153 -20.93 -11.53 -7.20
CA ALA A 153 -22.09 -10.64 -7.29
C ALA A 153 -22.09 -9.51 -6.25
N ASP A 154 -21.41 -9.70 -5.13
CA ASP A 154 -21.22 -8.69 -4.06
C ASP A 154 -19.95 -7.86 -4.19
N GLY A 155 -19.21 -8.04 -5.30
CA GLY A 155 -17.97 -7.33 -5.59
C GLY A 155 -16.72 -7.98 -4.98
N GLU A 156 -16.83 -9.15 -4.33
CA GLU A 156 -15.65 -9.85 -3.78
C GLU A 156 -14.73 -10.32 -4.91
N VAL A 157 -13.44 -10.05 -4.74
CA VAL A 157 -12.40 -10.50 -5.68
C VAL A 157 -12.16 -12.00 -5.49
N LEU A 158 -12.33 -12.75 -6.58
CA LEU A 158 -12.10 -14.18 -6.65
C LEU A 158 -10.91 -14.46 -7.56
N LEU A 159 -10.00 -15.35 -7.13
CA LEU A 159 -8.76 -15.64 -7.83
C LEU A 159 -8.68 -17.13 -8.21
N ARG A 160 -8.11 -17.37 -9.40
CA ARG A 160 -7.71 -18.71 -9.87
C ARG A 160 -6.31 -18.65 -10.46
N GLY A 161 -5.48 -19.65 -10.19
CA GLY A 161 -4.10 -19.73 -10.66
C GLY A 161 -3.19 -20.37 -9.61
N ASN A 162 -2.05 -19.76 -9.34
CA ASN A 162 -1.04 -20.26 -8.38
C ASN A 162 -1.50 -20.11 -6.92
N ALA A 163 -2.68 -20.64 -6.60
CA ALA A 163 -3.21 -20.59 -5.24
C ALA A 163 -2.51 -21.62 -4.33
N MET A 164 -2.46 -21.29 -3.03
CA MET A 164 -2.01 -22.20 -1.98
C MET A 164 -2.79 -23.52 -1.98
N LEU A 165 -2.20 -24.56 -1.46
CA LEU A 165 -2.85 -25.88 -1.32
C LEU A 165 -3.94 -25.88 -0.21
N GLY A 166 -3.92 -24.92 0.69
CA GLY A 166 -4.84 -24.77 1.82
C GLY A 166 -4.13 -24.21 3.06
N TYR A 167 -4.89 -23.93 4.10
CA TYR A 167 -4.35 -23.52 5.38
C TYR A 167 -3.98 -24.74 6.24
N LEU A 168 -2.89 -24.65 7.00
CA LEU A 168 -2.46 -25.69 7.90
C LEU A 168 -3.58 -26.02 8.92
N GLY A 169 -3.92 -27.33 9.02
CA GLY A 169 -4.96 -27.80 9.93
C GLY A 169 -6.39 -27.74 9.37
N GLN A 170 -6.59 -27.23 8.16
CA GLN A 170 -7.86 -27.31 7.46
C GLN A 170 -7.87 -28.54 6.54
N THR A 171 -9.00 -29.25 6.52
CA THR A 171 -9.21 -30.45 5.71
C THR A 171 -10.04 -30.21 4.45
N GLU A 172 -10.53 -28.99 4.27
CA GLU A 172 -11.31 -28.63 3.10
C GLU A 172 -10.44 -28.61 1.84
N PRO A 173 -10.91 -29.21 0.74
CA PRO A 173 -10.17 -29.18 -0.52
C PRO A 173 -10.01 -27.75 -1.02
N ALA A 174 -8.89 -27.47 -1.69
CA ALA A 174 -8.68 -26.20 -2.36
C ALA A 174 -9.84 -25.93 -3.33
N CYS A 175 -10.50 -24.79 -3.17
CA CYS A 175 -11.54 -24.35 -4.09
C CYS A 175 -10.91 -23.94 -5.42
N GLU A 176 -11.61 -24.20 -6.53
CA GLU A 176 -11.16 -23.73 -7.86
C GLU A 176 -10.95 -22.20 -7.89
N TRP A 177 -11.80 -21.48 -7.16
CA TRP A 177 -11.71 -20.03 -6.99
C TRP A 177 -11.49 -19.68 -5.53
N LEU A 178 -10.39 -19.01 -5.25
CA LEU A 178 -10.06 -18.49 -3.92
C LEU A 178 -10.83 -17.19 -3.68
N ALA A 179 -11.68 -17.16 -2.67
CA ALA A 179 -12.33 -15.95 -2.17
C ALA A 179 -11.33 -15.16 -1.31
N THR A 180 -11.01 -13.94 -1.72
CA THR A 180 -9.94 -13.15 -1.07
C THR A 180 -10.40 -12.40 0.16
N GLY A 181 -11.70 -12.15 0.29
CA GLY A 181 -12.26 -11.22 1.27
C GLY A 181 -12.04 -9.75 0.92
N ASP A 182 -11.44 -9.45 -0.22
CA ASP A 182 -11.27 -8.09 -0.72
C ASP A 182 -12.41 -7.73 -1.68
N LEU A 183 -12.88 -6.50 -1.62
CA LEU A 183 -13.85 -5.94 -2.55
C LEU A 183 -13.14 -5.15 -3.65
N GLY A 184 -13.61 -5.29 -4.88
CA GLY A 184 -13.03 -4.60 -6.01
C GLY A 184 -14.02 -4.30 -7.13
N GLU A 185 -13.53 -3.54 -8.10
CA GLU A 185 -14.27 -3.21 -9.32
C GLU A 185 -13.31 -3.10 -10.51
N TRP A 186 -13.85 -3.35 -11.70
CA TRP A 186 -13.15 -3.10 -12.96
C TRP A 186 -13.54 -1.74 -13.51
N ASP A 187 -12.58 -1.01 -14.03
CA ASP A 187 -12.90 0.13 -14.86
C ASP A 187 -13.05 -0.27 -16.36
N GLU A 188 -13.46 0.69 -17.17
CA GLU A 188 -13.70 0.50 -18.60
C GLU A 188 -12.43 0.12 -19.39
N GLU A 189 -11.23 0.43 -18.85
CA GLU A 189 -9.94 0.12 -19.44
C GLU A 189 -9.37 -1.23 -18.99
N GLY A 190 -10.09 -1.93 -18.09
CA GLY A 190 -9.72 -3.23 -17.53
C GLY A 190 -8.64 -3.15 -16.44
N PHE A 191 -8.57 -2.04 -15.73
CA PHE A 191 -7.78 -1.93 -14.50
C PHE A 191 -8.62 -2.37 -13.30
N LEU A 192 -7.98 -3.10 -12.39
CA LEU A 192 -8.59 -3.52 -11.13
C LEU A 192 -8.42 -2.43 -10.07
N HIS A 193 -9.51 -2.08 -9.39
CA HIS A 193 -9.53 -1.20 -8.24
C HIS A 193 -9.96 -1.98 -7.00
N ILE A 194 -9.15 -1.95 -5.94
CA ILE A 194 -9.50 -2.55 -4.65
C ILE A 194 -10.13 -1.47 -3.77
N SER A 195 -11.36 -1.68 -3.34
CA SER A 195 -12.10 -0.72 -2.51
C SER A 195 -11.90 -0.94 -1.01
N GLY A 196 -11.61 -2.16 -0.55
CA GLY A 196 -11.34 -2.48 0.85
C GLY A 196 -11.58 -3.95 1.19
N ARG A 197 -11.62 -4.26 2.50
CA ARG A 197 -11.88 -5.59 3.03
C ARG A 197 -13.38 -5.75 3.32
N LYS A 198 -13.98 -6.84 2.85
CA LYS A 198 -15.39 -7.18 3.06
C LYS A 198 -15.77 -7.22 4.54
N LYS A 199 -14.90 -7.80 5.39
CA LYS A 199 -15.12 -7.94 6.84
C LYS A 199 -14.87 -6.65 7.63
N SER A 200 -14.11 -5.69 7.08
CA SER A 200 -13.76 -4.43 7.74
C SER A 200 -14.68 -3.29 7.35
N THR A 201 -15.53 -3.47 6.34
CA THR A 201 -16.40 -2.41 5.84
C THR A 201 -17.31 -1.86 6.94
N ILE A 202 -17.26 -0.55 7.15
CA ILE A 202 -18.15 0.18 8.05
C ILE A 202 -19.43 0.49 7.28
N VAL A 203 -20.56 0.04 7.77
CA VAL A 203 -21.87 0.45 7.26
C VAL A 203 -22.30 1.70 7.99
N THR A 204 -22.53 2.79 7.26
CA THR A 204 -22.98 4.04 7.86
C THR A 204 -24.50 4.02 8.09
N ALA A 205 -25.00 4.93 8.96
CA ALA A 205 -26.43 5.10 9.22
C ALA A 205 -27.29 5.34 7.96
N PHE A 206 -26.68 5.72 6.85
CA PHE A 206 -27.33 5.90 5.54
C PHE A 206 -27.17 4.68 4.63
N GLY A 207 -26.73 3.52 5.14
CA GLY A 207 -26.53 2.28 4.38
C GLY A 207 -25.37 2.35 3.38
N ARG A 208 -24.43 3.28 3.55
CA ARG A 208 -23.21 3.37 2.71
C ARG A 208 -22.10 2.54 3.28
N ASN A 209 -21.48 1.74 2.43
CA ASN A 209 -20.28 0.98 2.77
C ASN A 209 -19.04 1.89 2.65
N VAL A 210 -18.26 1.97 3.74
CA VAL A 210 -17.03 2.76 3.81
C VAL A 210 -15.89 1.83 4.21
N SER A 211 -14.80 1.86 3.43
CA SER A 211 -13.58 1.13 3.77
C SER A 211 -12.76 1.93 4.78
N PRO A 212 -12.45 1.38 5.96
CA PRO A 212 -11.53 1.99 6.90
C PRO A 212 -10.16 2.25 6.29
N GLU A 213 -9.65 1.29 5.51
CA GLU A 213 -8.34 1.35 4.86
C GLU A 213 -8.21 2.54 3.90
N TRP A 214 -9.30 2.91 3.24
CA TRP A 214 -9.32 4.11 2.41
C TRP A 214 -9.15 5.38 3.24
N ILE A 215 -9.91 5.52 4.35
CA ILE A 215 -9.80 6.67 5.23
C ILE A 215 -8.42 6.72 5.89
N GLU A 216 -7.90 5.57 6.33
CA GLU A 216 -6.55 5.45 6.90
C GLU A 216 -5.47 5.92 5.90
N ALA A 217 -5.61 5.58 4.62
CA ALA A 217 -4.69 6.05 3.59
C ALA A 217 -4.70 7.58 3.44
N GLU A 218 -5.88 8.21 3.51
CA GLU A 218 -6.00 9.67 3.46
C GLU A 218 -5.42 10.35 4.72
N LEU A 219 -5.59 9.72 5.90
CA LEU A 219 -5.00 10.20 7.15
C LEU A 219 -3.47 10.06 7.14
N LEU A 220 -2.93 8.96 6.65
CA LEU A 220 -1.49 8.74 6.51
C LEU A 220 -0.83 9.67 5.49
N ALA A 221 -1.61 10.27 4.57
CA ALA A 221 -1.14 11.30 3.65
C ALA A 221 -1.00 12.69 4.31
N LEU A 222 -1.45 12.85 5.56
CA LEU A 222 -1.32 14.11 6.30
C LEU A 222 0.08 14.23 6.93
N PRO A 223 0.70 15.42 6.87
CA PRO A 223 2.00 15.63 7.48
C PRO A 223 2.02 15.30 8.97
N GLY A 224 3.00 14.50 9.40
CA GLY A 224 3.20 14.15 10.80
C GLY A 224 2.37 12.97 11.31
N VAL A 225 1.41 12.45 10.54
CA VAL A 225 0.69 11.22 10.87
C VAL A 225 1.55 10.02 10.46
N LEU A 226 1.93 9.19 11.41
CA LEU A 226 2.75 7.99 11.17
C LEU A 226 1.92 6.71 11.15
N GLN A 227 0.83 6.67 11.91
CA GLN A 227 -0.12 5.55 11.92
C GLN A 227 -1.54 6.08 12.07
N ALA A 228 -2.48 5.39 11.42
CA ALA A 228 -3.91 5.66 11.52
C ALA A 228 -4.64 4.31 11.65
N PHE A 229 -5.67 4.28 12.47
CA PHE A 229 -6.59 3.17 12.59
C PHE A 229 -8.02 3.72 12.64
N VAL A 230 -8.83 3.34 11.67
CA VAL A 230 -10.22 3.78 11.54
C VAL A 230 -11.16 2.67 11.97
N TYR A 231 -12.13 3.02 12.77
CA TYR A 231 -13.18 2.12 13.27
C TYR A 231 -14.51 2.86 13.36
N GLY A 232 -15.58 2.14 13.46
CA GLY A 232 -16.91 2.74 13.61
C GLY A 232 -18.02 1.73 13.37
N ASP A 233 -19.24 2.20 13.58
CA ASP A 233 -20.48 1.47 13.36
C ASP A 233 -21.58 2.39 12.83
N GLU A 234 -22.79 1.84 12.65
CA GLU A 234 -23.97 2.58 12.15
C GLU A 234 -24.39 3.71 13.09
N GLU A 235 -24.19 3.57 14.41
CA GLU A 235 -24.66 4.54 15.41
C GLU A 235 -23.68 5.68 15.61
N GLN A 236 -22.38 5.39 15.62
CA GLN A 236 -21.32 6.32 16.02
C GLN A 236 -20.59 6.98 14.83
N GLY A 237 -20.81 6.46 13.62
CA GLY A 237 -20.05 6.87 12.45
C GLY A 237 -18.57 6.47 12.51
N GLY A 238 -17.78 6.99 11.59
CA GLY A 238 -16.33 6.71 11.53
C GLY A 238 -15.54 7.50 12.56
N ARG A 239 -14.61 6.84 13.25
CA ARG A 239 -13.65 7.41 14.20
C ARG A 239 -12.25 6.96 13.84
N ALA A 240 -11.23 7.72 14.24
CA ALA A 240 -9.85 7.37 14.00
C ALA A 240 -8.98 7.51 15.25
N LEU A 241 -8.06 6.56 15.41
CA LEU A 241 -6.92 6.67 16.32
C LEU A 241 -5.69 7.02 15.48
N LEU A 242 -4.97 8.08 15.87
CA LEU A 242 -3.80 8.56 15.14
C LEU A 242 -2.55 8.50 16.04
N PHE A 243 -1.44 8.03 15.48
CA PHE A 243 -0.12 8.23 16.05
C PHE A 243 0.62 9.31 15.25
N ALA A 244 0.74 10.49 15.87
CA ALA A 244 1.33 11.68 15.26
C ALA A 244 2.23 12.40 16.30
N PRO A 245 3.44 11.85 16.59
CA PRO A 245 4.25 12.30 17.72
C PRO A 245 4.77 13.74 17.61
N SER A 246 4.82 14.31 16.40
CA SER A 246 5.21 15.71 16.16
C SER A 246 4.08 16.72 16.44
N LEU A 247 2.84 16.25 16.69
CA LEU A 247 1.65 17.07 16.84
C LEU A 247 1.16 17.00 18.30
N GLN A 248 1.87 17.64 19.20
CA GLN A 248 1.58 17.56 20.65
C GLN A 248 0.65 18.67 21.18
N ALA A 249 0.26 19.65 20.34
CA ALA A 249 -0.60 20.76 20.78
C ALA A 249 -2.08 20.45 20.54
N SER A 250 -2.94 20.75 21.51
CA SER A 250 -4.38 20.44 21.51
C SER A 250 -5.20 21.01 20.35
N GLY A 251 -4.75 22.02 19.62
CA GLY A 251 -5.46 22.54 18.46
C GLY A 251 -5.07 21.89 17.12
N GLN A 252 -4.06 21.02 17.11
CA GLN A 252 -3.57 20.39 15.88
C GLN A 252 -4.39 19.15 15.48
N ALA A 253 -5.00 18.47 16.44
CA ALA A 253 -5.88 17.33 16.17
C ALA A 253 -7.12 17.76 15.39
N ASP A 254 -7.76 18.86 15.79
CA ASP A 254 -8.93 19.40 15.09
C ASP A 254 -8.58 19.86 13.68
N THR A 255 -7.40 20.46 13.50
CA THR A 255 -6.92 20.88 12.18
C THR A 255 -6.66 19.68 11.26
N LEU A 256 -6.10 18.58 11.79
CA LEU A 256 -5.93 17.33 11.05
C LEU A 256 -7.27 16.73 10.65
N LEU A 257 -8.22 16.68 11.59
CA LEU A 257 -9.55 16.16 11.34
C LEU A 257 -10.28 16.97 10.26
N LEU A 258 -10.24 18.30 10.36
CA LEU A 258 -10.80 19.19 9.34
C LEU A 258 -10.14 18.98 7.96
N THR A 259 -8.82 18.83 7.93
CA THR A 259 -8.07 18.61 6.69
C THR A 259 -8.40 17.26 6.08
N ALA A 260 -8.51 16.20 6.88
CA ALA A 260 -8.95 14.89 6.43
C ALA A 260 -10.38 14.93 5.88
N ASN A 261 -11.31 15.52 6.66
CA ASN A 261 -12.71 15.60 6.29
C ASN A 261 -12.98 16.45 5.04
N ALA A 262 -12.11 17.41 4.72
CA ALA A 262 -12.20 18.18 3.47
C ALA A 262 -11.92 17.30 2.22
N ARG A 263 -11.24 16.17 2.37
CA ARG A 263 -10.92 15.20 1.30
C ARG A 263 -11.93 14.08 1.21
N LEU A 264 -12.71 13.86 2.26
CA LEU A 264 -13.68 12.78 2.35
C LEU A 264 -15.09 13.28 1.97
N PRO A 265 -15.87 12.47 1.23
CA PRO A 265 -17.28 12.77 1.01
C PRO A 265 -18.03 12.78 2.34
N ALA A 266 -19.16 13.47 2.39
CA ALA A 266 -19.90 13.70 3.63
C ALA A 266 -20.22 12.42 4.42
N TYR A 267 -20.50 11.32 3.73
CA TYR A 267 -20.85 10.03 4.35
C TYR A 267 -19.65 9.26 4.95
N ALA A 268 -18.42 9.65 4.64
CA ALA A 268 -17.20 9.02 5.12
C ALA A 268 -16.40 9.91 6.09
N ARG A 269 -16.94 11.04 6.48
CA ARG A 269 -16.27 11.96 7.41
C ARG A 269 -16.19 11.37 8.81
N LEU A 270 -15.07 11.66 9.45
CA LEU A 270 -14.82 11.32 10.84
C LEU A 270 -15.47 12.34 11.77
N GLY A 271 -16.08 11.87 12.87
CA GLY A 271 -16.69 12.65 13.93
C GLY A 271 -15.76 13.00 15.07
#